data_bb2d2cf00118483cd73357d474011618
#
_entry.id   bb2d2cf00118483cd73357d474011618
#
_cell.length_a   1.000
_cell.length_b   1.000
_cell.length_c   1.000
_cell.angle_alpha   90.00
_cell.angle_beta   90.00
_cell.angle_gamma   90.00
#
_symmetry.space_group_name_H-M   'P 1'
#
loop_
_entity.id
_entity.type
_entity.pdbx_description
1 polymer ?
#
loop_
_entity_poly.entity_id
_entity_poly.type
_entity_poly.pdbx_seq_one_letter_code
_entity_poly.pdbx_strand_id
1 'polypeptide(L)'
;MGNFEITDNFYLDGKPFQIISGAIHYFRIVPEYWQDRLEKLKNMGCNCVETYIPWNYHEPKKGQFDFTGRKDVARFVRLAQALGLWVILRPTPYICAEWEFGGLPAWLLADDSMRVRSTYQPYLDA
;
A
#
# COMPACT_ATOMS: atom_id res chain seq x y z
N MET A 1 -13.59 -1.21 15.18
CA MET A 1 -12.60 -1.88 14.31
C MET A 1 -12.85 -3.35 14.43
N GLY A 2 -13.07 -4.07 13.32
CA GLY A 2 -13.34 -5.51 13.38
C GLY A 2 -12.11 -6.29 13.83
N ASN A 3 -12.32 -7.42 14.48
CA ASN A 3 -11.25 -8.36 14.84
C ASN A 3 -11.03 -9.32 13.67
N PHE A 4 -9.83 -9.27 13.06
CA PHE A 4 -9.43 -10.15 11.97
C PHE A 4 -8.47 -11.22 12.49
N GLU A 5 -8.82 -12.47 12.26
CA GLU A 5 -8.07 -13.63 12.74
C GLU A 5 -7.71 -14.55 11.57
N ILE A 6 -6.54 -15.16 11.67
CA ILE A 6 -6.05 -16.18 10.73
C ILE A 6 -5.75 -17.43 11.54
N THR A 7 -6.50 -18.51 11.27
CA THR A 7 -6.27 -19.82 11.88
C THR A 7 -6.19 -20.88 10.76
N ASP A 8 -7.15 -21.77 10.66
CA ASP A 8 -7.36 -22.66 9.51
C ASP A 8 -7.97 -21.95 8.30
N ASN A 9 -8.55 -20.78 8.53
CA ASN A 9 -9.15 -19.91 7.54
C ASN A 9 -9.04 -18.44 7.98
N PHE A 10 -9.59 -17.51 7.20
CA PHE A 10 -9.75 -16.12 7.59
C PHE A 10 -11.09 -15.94 8.30
N TYR A 11 -11.06 -15.18 9.40
CA TYR A 11 -12.24 -14.83 10.18
C TYR A 11 -12.29 -13.32 10.43
N LEU A 12 -13.49 -12.77 10.37
CA LEU A 12 -13.77 -11.38 10.71
C LEU A 12 -14.88 -11.36 11.75
N ASP A 13 -14.58 -10.83 12.94
CA ASP A 13 -15.50 -10.81 14.10
C ASP A 13 -16.07 -12.22 14.40
N GLY A 14 -15.19 -13.24 14.34
CA GLY A 14 -15.51 -14.64 14.61
C GLY A 14 -16.31 -15.35 13.53
N LYS A 15 -16.53 -14.72 12.36
CA LYS A 15 -17.23 -15.32 11.22
C LYS A 15 -16.27 -15.61 10.08
N PRO A 16 -16.42 -16.73 9.35
CA PRO A 16 -15.61 -16.99 8.17
C PRO A 16 -15.67 -15.81 7.18
N PHE A 17 -14.50 -15.37 6.72
CA PHE A 17 -14.38 -14.23 5.81
C PHE A 17 -13.58 -14.60 4.57
N GLN A 18 -14.23 -14.56 3.42
CA GLN A 18 -13.56 -14.77 2.14
C GLN A 18 -13.08 -13.41 1.58
N ILE A 19 -11.78 -13.29 1.33
CA ILE A 19 -11.21 -12.12 0.67
C ILE A 19 -11.38 -12.24 -0.84
N ILE A 20 -12.09 -11.27 -1.44
CA ILE A 20 -12.19 -11.09 -2.89
C ILE A 20 -11.62 -9.70 -3.18
N SER A 21 -10.35 -9.66 -3.58
CA SER A 21 -9.59 -8.42 -3.69
C SER A 21 -9.25 -8.07 -5.12
N GLY A 22 -9.20 -6.77 -5.40
CA GLY A 22 -8.57 -6.22 -6.59
C GLY A 22 -7.52 -5.18 -6.22
N ALA A 23 -6.48 -5.03 -7.05
CA ALA A 23 -5.40 -4.08 -6.83
C ALA A 23 -5.72 -2.72 -7.46
N ILE A 24 -5.69 -1.66 -6.66
CA ILE A 24 -5.75 -0.26 -7.10
C ILE A 24 -4.65 0.51 -6.40
N HIS A 25 -3.68 1.01 -7.16
CA HIS A 25 -2.57 1.77 -6.61
C HIS A 25 -2.86 3.26 -6.62
N TYR A 26 -3.13 3.86 -5.44
CA TYR A 26 -3.48 5.28 -5.30
C TYR A 26 -2.46 6.21 -5.93
N PHE A 27 -1.17 5.86 -5.91
CA PHE A 27 -0.09 6.68 -6.45
C PHE A 27 -0.05 6.76 -7.99
N ARG A 28 -0.81 5.92 -8.71
CA ARG A 28 -0.98 5.94 -10.17
C ARG A 28 -2.23 6.64 -10.64
N ILE A 29 -3.12 7.00 -9.73
CA ILE A 29 -4.43 7.58 -10.03
C ILE A 29 -4.51 8.94 -9.34
N VAL A 30 -4.98 9.96 -10.05
CA VAL A 30 -5.22 11.26 -9.44
C VAL A 30 -6.33 11.16 -8.38
N PRO A 31 -6.22 11.86 -7.24
CA PRO A 31 -7.15 11.72 -6.12
C PRO A 31 -8.63 11.93 -6.47
N GLU A 32 -8.92 12.73 -7.50
CA GLU A 32 -10.27 13.00 -7.99
C GLU A 32 -10.97 11.75 -8.53
N TYR A 33 -10.20 10.75 -8.98
CA TYR A 33 -10.72 9.49 -9.51
C TYR A 33 -10.67 8.32 -8.53
N TRP A 34 -10.11 8.49 -7.32
CA TRP A 34 -10.01 7.39 -6.36
C TRP A 34 -11.37 6.79 -6.03
N GLN A 35 -12.35 7.65 -5.74
CA GLN A 35 -13.71 7.19 -5.42
C GLN A 35 -14.32 6.40 -6.58
N ASP A 36 -14.29 6.93 -7.80
CA ASP A 36 -14.84 6.27 -8.98
C ASP A 36 -14.21 4.88 -9.21
N ARG A 37 -12.89 4.77 -9.04
CA ARG A 37 -12.18 3.49 -9.20
C ARG A 37 -12.52 2.48 -8.12
N LEU A 38 -12.66 2.92 -6.88
CA LEU A 38 -13.06 2.08 -5.76
C LEU A 38 -14.51 1.62 -5.90
N GLU A 39 -15.41 2.49 -6.33
CA GLU A 39 -16.81 2.13 -6.62
C GLU A 39 -16.91 1.08 -7.73
N LYS A 40 -16.15 1.23 -8.80
CA LYS A 40 -16.08 0.23 -9.89
C LYS A 40 -15.58 -1.11 -9.38
N LEU A 41 -14.52 -1.12 -8.56
CA LEU A 41 -14.00 -2.33 -7.94
C LEU A 41 -15.07 -3.04 -7.10
N LYS A 42 -15.77 -2.29 -6.27
CA LYS A 42 -16.88 -2.83 -5.46
C LYS A 42 -17.98 -3.40 -6.34
N ASN A 43 -18.37 -2.69 -7.40
CA ASN A 43 -19.41 -3.13 -8.34
C ASN A 43 -19.04 -4.40 -9.12
N MET A 44 -17.74 -4.69 -9.25
CA MET A 44 -17.26 -5.97 -9.79
C MET A 44 -17.43 -7.16 -8.82
N GLY A 45 -17.86 -6.91 -7.58
CA GLY A 45 -18.05 -7.94 -6.56
C GLY A 45 -16.90 -8.10 -5.58
N CYS A 46 -15.87 -7.22 -5.62
CA CYS A 46 -14.79 -7.23 -4.65
C CYS A 46 -15.27 -6.70 -3.29
N ASN A 47 -14.77 -7.29 -2.21
CA ASN A 47 -14.97 -6.80 -0.85
C ASN A 47 -13.71 -6.17 -0.24
N CYS A 48 -12.61 -6.21 -0.99
CA CYS A 48 -11.31 -5.75 -0.55
C CYS A 48 -10.56 -5.03 -1.68
N VAL A 49 -9.80 -4.01 -1.34
CA VAL A 49 -8.84 -3.36 -2.24
C VAL A 49 -7.43 -3.57 -1.70
N GLU A 50 -6.51 -3.93 -2.57
CA GLU A 50 -5.09 -4.03 -2.27
C GLU A 50 -4.34 -2.84 -2.85
N THR A 51 -3.39 -2.28 -2.11
CA THR A 51 -2.47 -1.27 -2.63
C THR A 51 -1.09 -1.40 -2.00
N TYR A 52 -0.05 -1.11 -2.78
CA TYR A 52 1.29 -0.88 -2.27
C TYR A 52 1.42 0.53 -1.69
N ILE A 53 2.44 0.71 -0.85
CA ILE A 53 2.89 2.01 -0.34
C ILE A 53 4.34 2.19 -0.79
N PRO A 54 4.64 2.95 -1.87
CA PRO A 54 6.00 3.10 -2.37
C PRO A 54 6.85 3.99 -1.44
N TRP A 55 7.99 3.50 -1.02
CA TRP A 55 8.86 4.24 -0.12
C TRP A 55 9.41 5.53 -0.75
N ASN A 56 9.93 5.44 -1.99
CA ASN A 56 10.49 6.61 -2.70
C ASN A 56 9.45 7.72 -2.97
N TYR A 57 8.17 7.36 -3.03
CA TYR A 57 7.08 8.32 -3.23
C TYR A 57 6.81 9.14 -1.97
N HIS A 58 6.93 8.51 -0.81
CA HIS A 58 6.67 9.15 0.49
C HIS A 58 7.91 9.73 1.14
N GLU A 59 9.09 9.18 0.88
CA GLU A 59 10.37 9.66 1.41
C GLU A 59 11.38 9.91 0.27
N PRO A 60 11.14 10.91 -0.59
CA PRO A 60 12.07 11.23 -1.70
C PRO A 60 13.42 11.75 -1.22
N LYS A 61 13.49 12.25 0.00
CA LYS A 61 14.72 12.67 0.70
C LYS A 61 14.73 12.05 2.08
N LYS A 62 15.88 11.51 2.49
CA LYS A 62 16.04 10.81 3.77
C LYS A 62 15.50 11.64 4.95
N GLY A 63 14.60 11.05 5.74
CA GLY A 63 13.99 11.69 6.91
C GLY A 63 12.87 12.69 6.59
N GLN A 64 12.51 12.89 5.32
CA GLN A 64 11.46 13.83 4.91
C GLN A 64 10.27 13.09 4.30
N PHE A 65 9.32 12.73 5.15
CA PHE A 65 8.10 12.05 4.74
C PHE A 65 7.02 13.04 4.29
N ASP A 66 6.30 12.68 3.22
CA ASP A 66 5.17 13.44 2.69
C ASP A 66 3.97 12.50 2.44
N PHE A 67 2.86 12.80 3.10
CA PHE A 67 1.58 12.10 2.98
C PHE A 67 0.45 13.07 2.61
N THR A 68 0.74 14.15 1.89
CA THR A 68 -0.23 15.18 1.54
C THR A 68 -0.70 15.08 0.09
N GLY A 69 -1.86 15.66 -0.21
CA GLY A 69 -2.40 15.75 -1.56
C GLY A 69 -2.53 14.39 -2.25
N ARG A 70 -1.78 14.20 -3.33
CA ARG A 70 -1.76 12.92 -4.10
C ARG A 70 -1.13 11.76 -3.33
N LYS A 71 -0.40 12.05 -2.26
CA LYS A 71 0.28 11.09 -1.40
C LYS A 71 -0.52 10.72 -0.14
N ASP A 72 -1.73 11.24 0.01
CA ASP A 72 -2.59 10.98 1.17
C ASP A 72 -3.23 9.59 1.10
N VAL A 73 -2.42 8.58 1.42
CA VAL A 73 -2.87 7.18 1.51
C VAL A 73 -3.97 7.01 2.55
N ALA A 74 -3.97 7.79 3.62
CA ALA A 74 -5.00 7.72 4.65
C ALA A 74 -6.37 8.16 4.10
N ARG A 75 -6.40 9.18 3.23
CA ARG A 75 -7.64 9.56 2.52
C ARG A 75 -8.12 8.45 1.60
N PHE A 76 -7.21 7.80 0.85
CA PHE A 76 -7.56 6.66 0.00
C PHE A 76 -8.19 5.52 0.82
N VAL A 77 -7.60 5.18 1.96
CA VAL A 77 -8.13 4.14 2.87
C VAL A 77 -9.51 4.54 3.41
N ARG A 78 -9.70 5.80 3.85
CA ARG A 78 -11.00 6.29 4.32
C ARG A 78 -12.09 6.22 3.24
N LEU A 79 -11.76 6.52 1.99
CA LEU A 79 -12.69 6.38 0.86
C LEU A 79 -13.09 4.91 0.66
N ALA A 80 -12.13 3.99 0.68
CA ALA A 80 -12.41 2.57 0.59
C ALA A 80 -13.33 2.09 1.72
N GLN A 81 -13.06 2.49 2.95
CA GLN A 81 -13.88 2.17 4.12
C GLN A 81 -15.30 2.72 4.00
N ALA A 82 -15.46 3.96 3.53
CA ALA A 82 -16.77 4.59 3.32
C ALA A 82 -17.62 3.83 2.28
N LEU A 83 -16.97 3.19 1.32
CA LEU A 83 -17.61 2.32 0.33
C LEU A 83 -17.84 0.89 0.84
N GLY A 84 -17.43 0.55 2.06
CA GLY A 84 -17.54 -0.78 2.64
C GLY A 84 -16.51 -1.78 2.09
N LEU A 85 -15.37 -1.29 1.57
CA LEU A 85 -14.25 -2.12 1.15
C LEU A 85 -13.25 -2.27 2.31
N TRP A 86 -12.78 -3.49 2.53
CA TRP A 86 -11.60 -3.74 3.34
C TRP A 86 -10.33 -3.36 2.55
N VAL A 87 -9.24 -3.08 3.26
CA VAL A 87 -8.00 -2.64 2.62
C VAL A 87 -6.85 -3.54 3.03
N ILE A 88 -6.14 -4.07 2.04
CA ILE A 88 -4.86 -4.75 2.23
C ILE A 88 -3.76 -3.74 1.88
N LEU A 89 -3.01 -3.31 2.88
CA LEU A 89 -1.84 -2.47 2.69
C LEU A 89 -0.60 -3.35 2.57
N ARG A 90 0.16 -3.15 1.50
CA ARG A 90 1.46 -3.79 1.29
C ARG A 90 2.55 -2.73 1.40
N PRO A 91 3.05 -2.50 2.62
CA PRO A 91 4.10 -1.51 2.84
C PRO A 91 5.42 -1.97 2.24
N THR A 92 6.25 -0.99 1.94
CA THR A 92 7.62 -1.13 1.48
C THR A 92 8.44 -2.18 2.29
N PRO A 93 9.73 -2.49 1.99
CA PRO A 93 10.64 -1.61 1.20
C PRO A 93 10.53 -1.75 -0.32
N TYR A 94 10.35 -2.94 -0.87
CA TYR A 94 10.30 -3.18 -2.31
C TYR A 94 8.88 -3.51 -2.77
N ILE A 95 8.47 -2.94 -3.91
CA ILE A 95 7.17 -3.22 -4.51
C ILE A 95 7.32 -3.80 -5.93
N CYS A 96 6.52 -4.84 -6.23
CA CYS A 96 6.44 -5.47 -7.55
C CYS A 96 5.31 -4.84 -8.37
N ALA A 97 5.47 -3.57 -8.74
CA ALA A 97 4.40 -2.80 -9.38
C ALA A 97 4.89 -1.99 -10.60
N GLU A 98 6.00 -2.41 -11.24
CA GLU A 98 6.62 -1.65 -12.32
C GLU A 98 6.76 -0.16 -11.96
N TRP A 99 7.20 0.09 -10.73
CA TRP A 99 7.49 1.40 -10.20
C TRP A 99 9.00 1.62 -10.15
N GLU A 100 9.43 2.87 -10.36
CA GLU A 100 10.84 3.23 -10.41
C GLU A 100 11.62 2.64 -9.24
N PHE A 101 12.73 1.97 -9.55
CA PHE A 101 13.63 1.30 -8.60
C PHE A 101 12.91 0.38 -7.59
N GLY A 102 11.75 -0.21 -8.00
CA GLY A 102 10.93 -1.03 -7.10
C GLY A 102 10.42 -0.28 -5.87
N GLY A 103 10.28 1.03 -5.94
CA GLY A 103 9.83 1.87 -4.83
C GLY A 103 10.91 2.21 -3.81
N LEU A 104 12.15 1.78 -4.02
CA LEU A 104 13.28 2.13 -3.13
C LEU A 104 13.71 3.58 -3.37
N PRO A 105 14.02 4.36 -2.33
CA PRO A 105 14.50 5.72 -2.51
C PRO A 105 15.90 5.78 -3.13
N ALA A 106 16.10 6.70 -4.07
CA ALA A 106 17.38 6.89 -4.75
C ALA A 106 18.52 7.30 -3.78
N TRP A 107 18.21 7.94 -2.66
CA TRP A 107 19.21 8.35 -1.67
C TRP A 107 19.91 7.15 -1.00
N LEU A 108 19.36 5.92 -1.08
CA LEU A 108 20.06 4.71 -0.66
C LEU A 108 21.36 4.50 -1.46
N LEU A 109 21.39 4.91 -2.73
CA LEU A 109 22.54 4.77 -3.63
C LEU A 109 23.68 5.77 -3.35
N ALA A 110 23.51 6.64 -2.35
CA ALA A 110 24.61 7.49 -1.87
C ALA A 110 25.72 6.67 -1.16
N ASP A 111 25.40 5.46 -0.71
CA ASP A 111 26.36 4.48 -0.23
C ASP A 111 26.73 3.54 -1.37
N ASP A 112 27.95 3.61 -1.88
CA ASP A 112 28.46 2.78 -2.97
C ASP A 112 28.46 1.28 -2.64
N SER A 113 28.43 0.94 -1.36
CA SER A 113 28.38 -0.44 -0.85
C SER A 113 26.95 -0.93 -0.60
N MET A 114 25.93 -0.10 -0.85
CA MET A 114 24.54 -0.42 -0.55
C MET A 114 24.09 -1.73 -1.21
N ARG A 115 23.54 -2.62 -0.41
CA ARG A 115 22.94 -3.88 -0.85
C ARG A 115 21.49 -3.92 -0.46
N VAL A 116 20.65 -3.52 -1.40
CA VAL A 116 19.19 -3.50 -1.20
C VAL A 116 18.60 -4.91 -1.22
N ARG A 117 17.45 -5.10 -0.58
CA ARG A 117 16.72 -6.38 -0.51
C ARG A 117 17.59 -7.50 0.11
N SER A 118 18.40 -7.16 1.07
CA SER A 118 19.33 -8.07 1.75
C SER A 118 19.37 -7.79 3.25
N THR A 119 20.13 -8.59 3.98
CA THR A 119 20.42 -8.40 5.41
C THR A 119 21.58 -7.43 5.67
N TYR A 120 21.97 -6.63 4.70
CA TYR A 120 22.99 -5.60 4.87
C TYR A 120 22.54 -4.55 5.87
N GLN A 121 23.28 -4.40 6.97
CA GLN A 121 22.83 -3.61 8.12
C GLN A 121 22.46 -2.16 7.77
N PRO A 122 23.25 -1.41 6.96
CA PRO A 122 22.86 -0.05 6.58
C PRO A 122 21.54 0.03 5.78
N TYR A 123 21.16 -1.05 5.08
CA TYR A 123 19.86 -1.13 4.42
C TYR A 123 18.73 -1.40 5.41
N LEU A 124 18.99 -2.20 6.44
CA LEU A 124 17.99 -2.49 7.48
C LEU A 124 17.75 -1.30 8.40
N ASP A 125 18.77 -0.45 8.57
CA ASP A 125 18.73 0.75 9.44
C ASP A 125 18.14 1.98 8.72
N ALA A 126 17.95 1.90 7.41
CA ALA A 126 17.43 2.99 6.61
C ALA A 126 15.91 3.09 6.75
#